data_bb5de9b532c13ec5a50ef74bbfa165db
#
_entry.id   bb5de9b532c13ec5a50ef74bbfa165db
#
_cell.length_a   1.000
_cell.length_b   1.000
_cell.length_c   1.000
_cell.angle_alpha   90.00
_cell.angle_beta   90.00
_cell.angle_gamma   90.00
#
_symmetry.space_group_name_H-M   'P 1'
#
loop_
_entity.id
_entity.type
_entity.pdbx_description
1 polymer ?
#
loop_
_entity_poly.entity_id
_entity_poly.type
_entity_poly.pdbx_seq_one_letter_code
_entity_poly.pdbx_strand_id
1 'polypeptide(L)'
;MRNPTEVLKNLMEKSKNETYRFQRLYRNLYNPEFYWLAYKNIYANDGSMTAGADGTTIDGMGNERIERIILSLKDRSYHPKPARREYIAKKNSSKKRPLGIQSGDDKLVQEVVKMILESIYEPVFSNKSHGFRPNRSCQTALKQIQNTFTGANWFVEGDIHACFDSFDHHVVIDLLKKRIDDEAFIQLIWKFLKAGYMEQWTFNRTYSGVPQGSGVSPVLANIYLHELDKFMENYAENFNTEAKKKHFSTAYKSSVGKAYRYRKKGREIWDSLSDEEKKIRCKNLKELEMIEKSTTPYVYNDSNYKRVQYTRYADDFIIGVIGSKADAEAIKKDVKIFLQKALKLEMSDTKTKVTHTGNRARFLGYDITVSRAQTLQKASNGRVQRCQTGVVKLYVPREKWVGKLIEYKAMKIKINENEKERFVALHRGKLVNQSDIEILARYNAEVRGLYNYYSIANDSFKIGRFANVMKYSMYKTFACKYKTNVHEIKRRYCRNELFTVAYETRQGMKTTTFYRDGYKRKECATKFDNVSELPQFSKYAKTNTLKQRVERHTCELCQKDCRNLVIHQVKKLKDLKGNTEWVLLMRKRRRKTLVVCPECHNLIHS
;
A
#
# COMPACT_ATOMS: atom_id res chain seq x y z
N MET A 1 13.38 -10.51 -32.53
CA MET A 1 12.04 -10.43 -31.86
C MET A 1 11.78 -9.01 -31.39
N ARG A 2 10.49 -8.60 -31.21
CA ARG A 2 10.17 -7.25 -30.75
C ARG A 2 10.57 -7.06 -29.28
N ASN A 3 11.05 -5.87 -28.94
CA ASN A 3 11.40 -5.53 -27.57
C ASN A 3 10.14 -5.57 -26.69
N PRO A 4 10.13 -6.30 -25.55
CA PRO A 4 8.98 -6.38 -24.65
C PRO A 4 8.45 -5.02 -24.20
N THR A 5 9.35 -4.07 -23.93
CA THR A 5 8.96 -2.73 -23.47
C THR A 5 8.15 -1.97 -24.52
N GLU A 6 8.51 -2.11 -25.80
CA GLU A 6 7.76 -1.51 -26.92
C GLU A 6 6.40 -2.18 -27.11
N VAL A 7 6.37 -3.53 -27.00
CA VAL A 7 5.10 -4.26 -27.07
C VAL A 7 4.15 -3.80 -25.98
N LEU A 8 4.62 -3.74 -24.73
CA LEU A 8 3.80 -3.31 -23.59
C LEU A 8 3.33 -1.85 -23.72
N LYS A 9 4.18 -0.93 -24.22
CA LYS A 9 3.78 0.45 -24.53
C LYS A 9 2.69 0.49 -25.60
N ASN A 10 2.83 -0.26 -26.67
CA ASN A 10 1.83 -0.33 -27.75
C ASN A 10 0.48 -0.86 -27.25
N LEU A 11 0.50 -1.87 -26.36
CA LEU A 11 -0.72 -2.38 -25.74
C LEU A 11 -1.40 -1.29 -24.90
N MET A 12 -0.63 -0.54 -24.11
CA MET A 12 -1.14 0.56 -23.28
C MET A 12 -1.73 1.69 -24.14
N GLU A 13 -1.07 2.10 -25.20
CA GLU A 13 -1.60 3.13 -26.11
C GLU A 13 -2.92 2.71 -26.76
N LYS A 14 -3.00 1.48 -27.26
CA LYS A 14 -4.24 0.92 -27.81
C LYS A 14 -5.35 0.80 -26.77
N SER A 15 -4.99 0.56 -25.52
CA SER A 15 -5.95 0.43 -24.42
C SER A 15 -6.69 1.73 -24.07
N LYS A 16 -6.15 2.89 -24.43
CA LYS A 16 -6.85 4.17 -24.26
C LYS A 16 -8.17 4.23 -25.05
N ASN A 17 -8.26 3.48 -26.12
CA ASN A 17 -9.54 3.25 -26.81
C ASN A 17 -10.29 2.11 -26.10
N GLU A 18 -11.38 2.43 -25.43
CA GLU A 18 -12.18 1.46 -24.67
C GLU A 18 -12.87 0.39 -25.53
N THR A 19 -13.13 0.71 -26.79
CA THR A 19 -13.77 -0.23 -27.74
C THR A 19 -12.76 -1.19 -28.38
N TYR A 20 -11.44 -0.93 -28.21
CA TYR A 20 -10.42 -1.76 -28.83
C TYR A 20 -10.39 -3.15 -28.19
N ARG A 21 -10.49 -4.21 -29.01
CA ARG A 21 -10.36 -5.62 -28.61
C ARG A 21 -8.99 -6.16 -28.99
N PHE A 22 -8.30 -6.69 -27.99
CA PHE A 22 -6.92 -7.17 -28.15
C PHE A 22 -6.90 -8.59 -28.72
N GLN A 23 -6.22 -8.74 -29.83
CA GLN A 23 -6.00 -10.03 -30.51
C GLN A 23 -4.52 -10.43 -30.45
N ARG A 24 -4.23 -11.72 -30.67
CA ARG A 24 -2.89 -12.27 -30.78
C ARG A 24 -1.98 -11.96 -29.58
N LEU A 25 -2.52 -11.89 -28.39
CA LEU A 25 -1.77 -11.65 -27.16
C LEU A 25 -0.90 -12.86 -26.79
N TYR A 26 -1.43 -14.07 -27.02
CA TYR A 26 -0.76 -15.32 -26.66
C TYR A 26 0.60 -15.48 -27.32
N ARG A 27 0.80 -14.99 -28.55
CA ARG A 27 2.10 -15.04 -29.24
C ARG A 27 3.23 -14.29 -28.52
N ASN A 28 2.91 -13.34 -27.64
CA ASN A 28 3.93 -12.65 -26.86
C ASN A 28 4.62 -13.58 -25.85
N LEU A 29 3.96 -14.67 -25.46
CA LEU A 29 4.50 -15.73 -24.63
C LEU A 29 5.57 -16.57 -25.31
N TYR A 30 5.74 -16.43 -26.64
CA TYR A 30 6.79 -17.10 -27.40
C TYR A 30 8.10 -16.30 -27.44
N ASN A 31 8.11 -15.12 -26.90
CA ASN A 31 9.27 -14.24 -26.91
C ASN A 31 10.10 -14.43 -25.63
N PRO A 32 11.32 -14.99 -25.69
CA PRO A 32 12.17 -15.26 -24.54
C PRO A 32 12.55 -14.00 -23.76
N GLU A 33 12.56 -12.84 -24.41
CA GLU A 33 12.87 -11.57 -23.75
C GLU A 33 11.85 -11.21 -22.65
N PHE A 34 10.59 -11.64 -22.80
CA PHE A 34 9.60 -11.47 -21.74
C PHE A 34 9.93 -12.28 -20.48
N TYR A 35 10.54 -13.47 -20.63
CA TYR A 35 10.93 -14.31 -19.48
C TYR A 35 12.14 -13.75 -18.76
N TRP A 36 13.12 -13.21 -19.49
CA TRP A 36 14.23 -12.48 -18.88
C TRP A 36 13.76 -11.25 -18.13
N LEU A 37 12.76 -10.54 -18.64
CA LEU A 37 12.14 -9.42 -17.96
C LEU A 37 11.33 -9.87 -16.73
N ALA A 38 10.56 -10.95 -16.86
CA ALA A 38 9.81 -11.57 -15.77
C ALA A 38 10.75 -12.01 -14.64
N TYR A 39 11.82 -12.71 -14.97
CA TYR A 39 12.82 -13.13 -13.98
C TYR A 39 13.44 -11.92 -13.24
N LYS A 40 13.83 -10.88 -13.97
CA LYS A 40 14.33 -9.62 -13.38
C LYS A 40 13.33 -9.00 -12.40
N ASN A 41 12.03 -9.09 -12.66
CA ASN A 41 11.01 -8.52 -11.78
C ASN A 41 10.82 -9.33 -10.50
N ILE A 42 10.96 -10.66 -10.56
CA ILE A 42 10.58 -11.53 -9.44
C ILE A 42 11.78 -12.07 -8.62
N TYR A 43 12.99 -12.15 -9.18
CA TYR A 43 14.15 -12.82 -8.54
C TYR A 43 14.49 -12.26 -7.15
N ALA A 44 14.30 -10.96 -6.95
CA ALA A 44 14.63 -10.29 -5.69
C ALA A 44 13.55 -10.44 -4.60
N ASN A 45 12.35 -10.94 -4.96
CA ASN A 45 11.24 -11.08 -4.03
C ASN A 45 11.51 -12.18 -2.99
N ASP A 46 11.05 -11.98 -1.76
CA ASP A 46 11.29 -12.93 -0.65
C ASP A 46 10.73 -14.34 -0.92
N GLY A 47 9.65 -14.45 -1.68
CA GLY A 47 9.01 -15.71 -2.07
C GLY A 47 9.57 -16.38 -3.32
N SER A 48 10.54 -15.76 -4.01
CA SER A 48 11.08 -16.26 -5.28
C SER A 48 11.68 -17.68 -5.15
N MET A 49 12.46 -17.89 -4.10
CA MET A 49 13.15 -19.16 -3.79
C MET A 49 12.30 -20.11 -2.92
N THR A 50 11.00 -19.89 -2.81
CA THR A 50 10.10 -20.83 -2.12
C THR A 50 9.58 -21.84 -3.14
N ALA A 51 9.83 -23.13 -2.88
CA ALA A 51 9.48 -24.20 -3.79
C ALA A 51 7.96 -24.39 -3.92
N GLY A 52 7.47 -24.66 -5.12
CA GLY A 52 6.11 -25.09 -5.41
C GLY A 52 5.79 -26.48 -4.89
N ALA A 53 4.67 -27.07 -5.35
CA ALA A 53 4.29 -28.45 -5.02
C ALA A 53 5.23 -29.49 -5.68
N ASP A 54 5.82 -29.12 -6.81
CA ASP A 54 6.78 -29.93 -7.58
C ASP A 54 8.22 -29.80 -7.07
N GLY A 55 8.46 -29.09 -5.98
CA GLY A 55 9.79 -28.84 -5.44
C GLY A 55 10.59 -27.77 -6.20
N THR A 56 10.09 -27.25 -7.35
CA THR A 56 10.84 -26.31 -8.18
C THR A 56 10.78 -24.89 -7.66
N THR A 57 11.88 -24.17 -7.84
CA THR A 57 12.01 -22.73 -7.57
C THR A 57 12.39 -22.01 -8.87
N ILE A 58 12.70 -20.70 -8.79
CA ILE A 58 13.26 -19.97 -9.94
C ILE A 58 14.78 -20.13 -10.07
N ASP A 59 15.42 -20.97 -9.26
CA ASP A 59 16.83 -21.33 -9.39
C ASP A 59 17.08 -22.08 -10.71
N GLY A 60 18.29 -22.05 -11.22
CA GLY A 60 18.62 -22.66 -12.49
C GLY A 60 17.98 -21.96 -13.70
N MET A 61 17.76 -20.66 -13.64
CA MET A 61 17.22 -19.89 -14.77
C MET A 61 18.27 -19.74 -15.87
N GLY A 62 17.89 -20.16 -17.07
CA GLY A 62 18.74 -20.10 -18.26
C GLY A 62 17.91 -20.17 -19.55
N ASN A 63 18.59 -20.11 -20.71
CA ASN A 63 17.91 -20.11 -22.02
C ASN A 63 17.17 -21.42 -22.29
N GLU A 64 17.75 -22.56 -21.97
CA GLU A 64 17.11 -23.88 -22.17
C GLU A 64 15.81 -24.02 -21.39
N ARG A 65 15.76 -23.50 -20.14
CA ARG A 65 14.55 -23.51 -19.34
C ARG A 65 13.46 -22.64 -19.96
N ILE A 66 13.82 -21.46 -20.47
CA ILE A 66 12.89 -20.58 -21.18
C ILE A 66 12.38 -21.26 -22.45
N GLU A 67 13.25 -21.88 -23.23
CA GLU A 67 12.88 -22.57 -24.46
C GLU A 67 11.91 -23.73 -24.22
N ARG A 68 12.13 -24.54 -23.17
CA ARG A 68 11.18 -25.59 -22.74
C ARG A 68 9.80 -25.03 -22.41
N ILE A 69 9.74 -23.94 -21.67
CA ILE A 69 8.48 -23.28 -21.34
C ILE A 69 7.81 -22.78 -22.63
N ILE A 70 8.55 -22.15 -23.52
CA ILE A 70 8.03 -21.64 -24.80
C ILE A 70 7.53 -22.77 -25.70
N LEU A 71 8.24 -23.88 -25.79
CA LEU A 71 7.81 -25.04 -26.56
C LEU A 71 6.48 -25.59 -26.04
N SER A 72 6.35 -25.81 -24.75
CA SER A 72 5.12 -26.29 -24.15
C SER A 72 3.93 -25.31 -24.31
N LEU A 73 4.20 -24.01 -24.43
CA LEU A 73 3.17 -23.02 -24.74
C LEU A 73 2.80 -23.02 -26.22
N LYS A 74 3.76 -23.26 -27.14
CA LYS A 74 3.50 -23.33 -28.59
C LYS A 74 2.63 -24.53 -28.97
N ASP A 75 2.94 -25.68 -28.44
CA ASP A 75 2.18 -26.92 -28.67
C ASP A 75 0.93 -27.07 -27.78
N ARG A 76 0.65 -26.11 -26.92
CA ARG A 76 -0.49 -26.07 -25.97
C ARG A 76 -0.44 -27.14 -24.87
N SER A 77 0.66 -27.87 -24.72
CA SER A 77 0.86 -28.89 -23.68
C SER A 77 1.10 -28.28 -22.30
N TYR A 78 1.36 -26.96 -22.22
CA TYR A 78 1.57 -26.28 -20.94
C TYR A 78 0.35 -26.40 -20.03
N HIS A 79 0.58 -26.97 -18.83
CA HIS A 79 -0.39 -27.04 -17.76
C HIS A 79 0.24 -26.50 -16.46
N PRO A 80 -0.36 -25.47 -15.86
CA PRO A 80 0.09 -24.97 -14.57
C PRO A 80 0.04 -26.07 -13.51
N LYS A 81 1.05 -26.11 -12.65
CA LYS A 81 1.09 -27.05 -11.53
C LYS A 81 0.17 -26.58 -10.40
N PRO A 82 -0.42 -27.50 -9.61
CA PRO A 82 -1.17 -27.14 -8.42
C PRO A 82 -0.32 -26.29 -7.47
N ALA A 83 -0.90 -25.23 -6.88
CA ALA A 83 -0.21 -24.42 -5.91
C ALA A 83 0.02 -25.21 -4.60
N ARG A 84 1.20 -25.16 -3.99
CA ARG A 84 1.44 -25.69 -2.66
C ARG A 84 0.80 -24.78 -1.62
N ARG A 85 -0.17 -25.30 -0.84
CA ARG A 85 -0.88 -24.53 0.18
C ARG A 85 -0.10 -24.48 1.47
N GLU A 86 0.09 -23.26 1.98
CA GLU A 86 0.66 -23.00 3.29
C GLU A 86 -0.20 -21.99 4.06
N TYR A 87 -0.20 -22.07 5.39
CA TYR A 87 -1.02 -21.21 6.23
C TYR A 87 -0.18 -20.20 6.99
N ILE A 88 -0.48 -18.92 6.81
CA ILE A 88 0.14 -17.83 7.55
C ILE A 88 -0.84 -17.31 8.60
N ALA A 89 -0.39 -17.21 9.87
CA ALA A 89 -1.21 -16.67 10.95
C ALA A 89 -1.65 -15.23 10.64
N LYS A 90 -2.93 -14.94 10.77
CA LYS A 90 -3.43 -13.55 10.74
C LYS A 90 -3.05 -12.86 12.04
N LYS A 91 -2.54 -11.62 11.95
CA LYS A 91 -2.23 -10.83 13.15
C LYS A 91 -3.49 -10.59 13.97
N ASN A 92 -3.39 -10.83 15.27
CA ASN A 92 -4.48 -10.64 16.25
C ASN A 92 -5.75 -11.49 15.98
N SER A 93 -5.59 -12.67 15.40
CA SER A 93 -6.69 -13.61 15.15
C SER A 93 -6.18 -15.03 15.25
N SER A 94 -7.00 -15.95 15.73
CA SER A 94 -6.75 -17.39 15.68
C SER A 94 -6.84 -17.95 14.24
N LYS A 95 -7.44 -17.19 13.32
CA LYS A 95 -7.61 -17.61 11.92
C LYS A 95 -6.28 -17.52 11.16
N LYS A 96 -6.04 -18.48 10.29
CA LYS A 96 -4.91 -18.51 9.37
C LYS A 96 -5.34 -18.03 7.98
N ARG A 97 -4.40 -17.50 7.21
CA ARG A 97 -4.59 -17.14 5.81
C ARG A 97 -3.96 -18.20 4.93
N PRO A 98 -4.70 -18.84 4.02
CA PRO A 98 -4.11 -19.75 3.06
C PRO A 98 -3.26 -18.97 2.05
N LEU A 99 -2.07 -19.46 1.75
CA LEU A 99 -1.16 -18.93 0.74
C LEU A 99 -0.87 -20.03 -0.27
N GLY A 100 -1.09 -19.78 -1.56
CA GLY A 100 -0.74 -20.69 -2.64
C GLY A 100 0.65 -20.38 -3.21
N ILE A 101 1.59 -21.29 -3.05
CA ILE A 101 2.95 -21.15 -3.58
C ILE A 101 3.02 -21.86 -4.92
N GLN A 102 3.24 -21.08 -5.97
CA GLN A 102 3.34 -21.57 -7.36
C GLN A 102 4.69 -22.22 -7.63
N SER A 103 4.77 -23.07 -8.64
CA SER A 103 6.03 -23.63 -9.13
C SER A 103 6.94 -22.55 -9.73
N GLY A 104 8.22 -22.87 -9.92
CA GLY A 104 9.17 -21.90 -10.47
C GLY A 104 8.80 -21.41 -11.87
N ASP A 105 8.40 -22.32 -12.75
CA ASP A 105 8.00 -22.00 -14.14
C ASP A 105 6.69 -21.23 -14.19
N ASP A 106 5.71 -21.63 -13.35
CA ASP A 106 4.43 -20.93 -13.28
C ASP A 106 4.60 -19.48 -12.81
N LYS A 107 5.51 -19.21 -11.87
CA LYS A 107 5.83 -17.83 -11.46
C LYS A 107 6.31 -16.98 -12.63
N LEU A 108 7.12 -17.55 -13.53
CA LEU A 108 7.64 -16.84 -14.71
C LEU A 108 6.54 -16.58 -15.73
N VAL A 109 5.76 -17.60 -16.08
CA VAL A 109 4.66 -17.46 -17.06
C VAL A 109 3.60 -16.50 -16.55
N GLN A 110 3.22 -16.61 -15.28
CA GLN A 110 2.26 -15.69 -14.66
C GLN A 110 2.74 -14.25 -14.62
N GLU A 111 4.04 -13.99 -14.41
CA GLU A 111 4.58 -12.63 -14.46
C GLU A 111 4.52 -12.05 -15.87
N VAL A 112 4.76 -12.88 -16.92
CA VAL A 112 4.57 -12.44 -18.33
C VAL A 112 3.11 -12.09 -18.60
N VAL A 113 2.17 -12.97 -18.22
CA VAL A 113 0.72 -12.73 -18.36
C VAL A 113 0.30 -11.47 -17.61
N LYS A 114 0.78 -11.27 -16.38
CA LYS A 114 0.53 -10.09 -15.58
C LYS A 114 1.00 -8.81 -16.27
N MET A 115 2.23 -8.79 -16.83
CA MET A 115 2.73 -7.61 -17.55
C MET A 115 1.83 -7.22 -18.73
N ILE A 116 1.33 -8.21 -19.46
CA ILE A 116 0.40 -7.99 -20.59
C ILE A 116 -0.94 -7.44 -20.07
N LEU A 117 -1.53 -8.06 -19.03
CA LEU A 117 -2.80 -7.60 -18.45
C LEU A 117 -2.68 -6.21 -17.82
N GLU A 118 -1.61 -5.93 -17.07
CA GLU A 118 -1.36 -4.58 -16.52
C GLU A 118 -1.31 -3.52 -17.64
N SER A 119 -0.70 -3.84 -18.77
CA SER A 119 -0.61 -2.90 -19.91
C SER A 119 -1.98 -2.62 -20.54
N ILE A 120 -2.88 -3.61 -20.53
CA ILE A 120 -4.23 -3.48 -21.08
C ILE A 120 -5.17 -2.77 -20.11
N TYR A 121 -5.13 -3.10 -18.83
CA TYR A 121 -6.16 -2.67 -17.88
C TYR A 121 -5.77 -1.44 -17.06
N GLU A 122 -4.48 -1.18 -16.82
CA GLU A 122 -4.05 -0.02 -16.01
C GLU A 122 -4.54 1.34 -16.56
N PRO A 123 -4.58 1.58 -17.89
CA PRO A 123 -5.12 2.82 -18.45
C PRO A 123 -6.61 3.04 -18.20
N VAL A 124 -7.39 1.98 -18.02
CA VAL A 124 -8.86 2.04 -17.86
C VAL A 124 -9.34 1.89 -16.43
N PHE A 125 -8.48 1.48 -15.52
CA PHE A 125 -8.86 1.38 -14.12
C PHE A 125 -9.22 2.73 -13.52
N SER A 126 -10.30 2.76 -12.74
CA SER A 126 -10.72 3.94 -11.99
C SER A 126 -9.58 4.55 -11.17
N ASN A 127 -9.50 5.88 -11.15
CA ASN A 127 -8.58 6.62 -10.30
C ASN A 127 -8.89 6.47 -8.80
N LYS A 128 -10.04 5.90 -8.46
CA LYS A 128 -10.49 5.63 -7.08
C LYS A 128 -10.00 4.28 -6.53
N SER A 129 -9.39 3.45 -7.38
CA SER A 129 -8.78 2.16 -7.01
C SER A 129 -7.27 2.29 -6.82
N HIS A 130 -6.74 1.81 -5.69
CA HIS A 130 -5.33 2.00 -5.32
C HIS A 130 -4.58 0.70 -5.00
N GLY A 131 -5.26 -0.38 -4.62
CA GLY A 131 -4.62 -1.63 -4.22
C GLY A 131 -3.95 -2.37 -5.38
N PHE A 132 -2.75 -2.91 -5.17
CA PHE A 132 -2.00 -3.74 -6.14
C PHE A 132 -1.69 -3.08 -7.48
N ARG A 133 -1.79 -1.78 -7.58
CA ARG A 133 -1.53 -1.02 -8.81
C ARG A 133 -0.15 -0.37 -8.79
N PRO A 134 0.55 -0.27 -9.94
CA PRO A 134 1.80 0.46 -10.04
C PRO A 134 1.65 1.92 -9.61
N ASN A 135 2.65 2.46 -8.91
CA ASN A 135 2.70 3.86 -8.44
C ASN A 135 1.57 4.24 -7.45
N ARG A 136 0.81 3.27 -6.93
CA ARG A 136 -0.25 3.49 -5.94
C ARG A 136 0.08 2.79 -4.63
N SER A 137 -0.41 3.33 -3.53
CA SER A 137 -0.13 2.83 -2.18
C SER A 137 -1.29 3.13 -1.23
N CYS A 138 -1.21 2.62 0.01
CA CYS A 138 -2.15 3.02 1.06
C CYS A 138 -2.19 4.54 1.26
N GLN A 139 -1.03 5.22 1.15
CA GLN A 139 -0.96 6.66 1.33
C GLN A 139 -1.62 7.41 0.17
N THR A 140 -1.54 6.93 -1.06
CA THR A 140 -2.25 7.56 -2.19
C THR A 140 -3.76 7.45 -2.04
N ALA A 141 -4.28 6.32 -1.54
CA ALA A 141 -5.70 6.16 -1.21
C ALA A 141 -6.14 7.12 -0.09
N LEU A 142 -5.37 7.19 0.99
CA LEU A 142 -5.65 8.09 2.12
C LEU A 142 -5.56 9.57 1.72
N LYS A 143 -4.64 9.93 0.84
CA LYS A 143 -4.53 11.29 0.29
C LYS A 143 -5.74 11.63 -0.57
N GLN A 144 -6.22 10.71 -1.39
CA GLN A 144 -7.46 10.90 -2.14
C GLN A 144 -8.63 11.15 -1.18
N ILE A 145 -8.79 10.35 -0.12
CA ILE A 145 -9.82 10.56 0.89
C ILE A 145 -9.69 11.95 1.52
N GLN A 146 -8.49 12.40 1.88
CA GLN A 146 -8.28 13.75 2.43
C GLN A 146 -8.73 14.85 1.48
N ASN A 147 -8.53 14.67 0.18
CA ASN A 147 -8.84 15.68 -0.82
C ASN A 147 -10.31 15.67 -1.23
N THR A 148 -10.96 14.49 -1.30
CA THR A 148 -12.28 14.35 -1.92
C THR A 148 -13.43 14.18 -0.92
N PHE A 149 -13.19 13.69 0.30
CA PHE A 149 -14.26 13.43 1.29
C PHE A 149 -14.57 14.64 2.18
N THR A 150 -14.11 15.82 1.78
CA THR A 150 -14.36 17.06 2.51
C THR A 150 -15.86 17.31 2.68
N GLY A 151 -16.28 17.56 3.92
CA GLY A 151 -17.68 17.83 4.24
C GLY A 151 -18.59 16.60 4.34
N ALA A 152 -18.06 15.37 4.19
CA ALA A 152 -18.85 14.16 4.39
C ALA A 152 -19.47 14.10 5.80
N ASN A 153 -20.72 13.62 5.87
CA ASN A 153 -21.46 13.42 7.11
C ASN A 153 -21.34 11.99 7.61
N TRP A 154 -21.28 11.03 6.70
CA TRP A 154 -21.25 9.60 6.99
C TRP A 154 -20.12 8.92 6.22
N PHE A 155 -19.54 7.91 6.84
CA PHE A 155 -18.68 6.92 6.18
C PHE A 155 -19.40 5.58 6.11
N VAL A 156 -19.32 4.93 4.96
CA VAL A 156 -19.64 3.50 4.82
C VAL A 156 -18.32 2.78 4.66
N GLU A 157 -17.92 2.06 5.71
CA GLU A 157 -16.72 1.21 5.73
C GLU A 157 -17.12 -0.15 5.16
N GLY A 158 -16.57 -0.58 4.04
CA GLY A 158 -16.92 -1.83 3.37
C GLY A 158 -15.76 -2.82 3.30
N ASP A 159 -16.07 -4.09 3.54
CA ASP A 159 -15.15 -5.23 3.42
C ASP A 159 -15.87 -6.37 2.69
N ILE A 160 -15.21 -6.97 1.70
CA ILE A 160 -15.75 -8.09 0.94
C ILE A 160 -15.31 -9.39 1.61
N HIS A 161 -16.27 -10.27 1.90
CA HIS A 161 -15.97 -11.54 2.57
C HIS A 161 -15.16 -12.46 1.66
N ALA A 162 -13.99 -12.93 2.15
CA ALA A 162 -13.12 -13.89 1.46
C ALA A 162 -12.89 -13.59 -0.05
N CYS A 163 -12.76 -12.31 -0.41
CA CYS A 163 -12.82 -11.80 -1.77
C CYS A 163 -12.02 -12.64 -2.78
N PHE A 164 -10.73 -12.91 -2.50
CA PHE A 164 -9.86 -13.70 -3.38
C PHE A 164 -10.28 -15.18 -3.51
N ASP A 165 -10.92 -15.72 -2.49
CA ASP A 165 -11.34 -17.12 -2.47
C ASP A 165 -12.75 -17.31 -3.08
N SER A 166 -13.48 -16.19 -3.33
CA SER A 166 -14.89 -16.19 -3.76
C SER A 166 -15.11 -15.77 -5.21
N PHE A 167 -14.07 -15.38 -5.96
CA PHE A 167 -14.24 -14.97 -7.35
C PHE A 167 -14.82 -16.11 -8.20
N ASP A 168 -15.93 -15.84 -8.88
CA ASP A 168 -16.48 -16.76 -9.87
C ASP A 168 -15.60 -16.76 -11.13
N HIS A 169 -15.08 -17.94 -11.50
CA HIS A 169 -14.16 -18.08 -12.64
C HIS A 169 -14.79 -17.67 -13.97
N HIS A 170 -16.08 -17.94 -14.17
CA HIS A 170 -16.80 -17.56 -15.40
C HIS A 170 -16.91 -16.05 -15.49
N VAL A 171 -17.26 -15.38 -14.39
CA VAL A 171 -17.31 -13.90 -14.35
C VAL A 171 -15.94 -13.30 -14.67
N VAL A 172 -14.83 -13.85 -14.12
CA VAL A 172 -13.46 -13.40 -14.47
C VAL A 172 -13.23 -13.49 -15.98
N ILE A 173 -13.59 -14.63 -16.60
CA ILE A 173 -13.38 -14.86 -18.03
C ILE A 173 -14.26 -13.95 -18.87
N ASP A 174 -15.52 -13.78 -18.50
CA ASP A 174 -16.44 -12.90 -19.22
C ASP A 174 -15.97 -11.44 -19.22
N LEU A 175 -15.43 -10.98 -18.08
CA LEU A 175 -14.85 -9.64 -17.96
C LEU A 175 -13.59 -9.48 -18.82
N LEU A 176 -12.75 -10.51 -18.90
CA LEU A 176 -11.57 -10.51 -19.79
C LEU A 176 -12.00 -10.49 -21.25
N LYS A 177 -13.00 -11.28 -21.65
CA LYS A 177 -13.52 -11.36 -23.02
C LYS A 177 -14.14 -10.04 -23.50
N LYS A 178 -14.54 -9.13 -22.62
CA LYS A 178 -14.99 -7.78 -23.02
C LYS A 178 -13.90 -7.02 -23.79
N ARG A 179 -12.62 -7.23 -23.49
CA ARG A 179 -11.48 -6.53 -24.11
C ARG A 179 -10.50 -7.42 -24.87
N ILE A 180 -10.47 -8.70 -24.56
CA ILE A 180 -9.51 -9.66 -25.13
C ILE A 180 -10.26 -10.61 -26.06
N ASP A 181 -9.84 -10.60 -27.33
CA ASP A 181 -10.32 -11.47 -28.41
C ASP A 181 -9.19 -12.41 -28.85
N ASP A 182 -8.68 -13.19 -27.89
CA ASP A 182 -7.64 -14.19 -28.07
C ASP A 182 -7.96 -15.40 -27.18
N GLU A 183 -8.67 -16.36 -27.77
CA GLU A 183 -9.15 -17.55 -27.05
C GLU A 183 -7.99 -18.33 -26.42
N ALA A 184 -6.83 -18.37 -27.08
CA ALA A 184 -5.66 -19.05 -26.55
C ALA A 184 -5.12 -18.41 -25.27
N PHE A 185 -5.14 -17.08 -25.20
CA PHE A 185 -4.73 -16.33 -24.02
C PHE A 185 -5.75 -16.52 -22.89
N ILE A 186 -7.03 -16.50 -23.22
CA ILE A 186 -8.14 -16.75 -22.27
C ILE A 186 -8.05 -18.16 -21.70
N GLN A 187 -7.80 -19.19 -22.54
CA GLN A 187 -7.65 -20.58 -22.10
C GLN A 187 -6.45 -20.77 -21.16
N LEU A 188 -5.35 -20.05 -21.36
CA LEU A 188 -4.23 -20.08 -20.44
C LEU A 188 -4.62 -19.53 -19.06
N ILE A 189 -5.36 -18.42 -19.03
CA ILE A 189 -5.85 -17.85 -17.75
C ILE A 189 -6.80 -18.84 -17.08
N TRP A 190 -7.69 -19.48 -17.84
CA TRP A 190 -8.58 -20.52 -17.34
C TRP A 190 -7.83 -21.70 -16.73
N LYS A 191 -6.74 -22.14 -17.38
CA LYS A 191 -5.85 -23.17 -16.83
C LYS A 191 -5.25 -22.74 -15.48
N PHE A 192 -4.82 -21.47 -15.31
CA PHE A 192 -4.33 -20.96 -14.03
C PHE A 192 -5.41 -20.95 -12.95
N LEU A 193 -6.64 -20.56 -13.27
CA LEU A 193 -7.76 -20.55 -12.33
C LEU A 193 -8.11 -21.97 -11.84
N LYS A 194 -8.03 -22.96 -12.72
CA LYS A 194 -8.37 -24.36 -12.46
C LYS A 194 -7.20 -25.24 -11.99
N ALA A 195 -5.99 -24.70 -11.87
CA ALA A 195 -4.79 -25.49 -11.52
C ALA A 195 -4.89 -26.23 -10.18
N GLY A 196 -5.76 -25.80 -9.28
CA GLY A 196 -5.93 -26.44 -7.96
C GLY A 196 -4.80 -26.13 -6.99
N TYR A 197 -4.82 -26.86 -5.87
CA TYR A 197 -3.75 -26.74 -4.87
C TYR A 197 -3.49 -28.08 -4.17
N MET A 198 -2.27 -28.23 -3.70
CA MET A 198 -1.82 -29.36 -2.88
C MET A 198 -1.81 -28.95 -1.40
N GLU A 199 -2.51 -29.68 -0.57
CA GLU A 199 -2.54 -29.52 0.88
C GLU A 199 -2.34 -30.89 1.55
N GLN A 200 -1.35 -31.00 2.44
CA GLN A 200 -1.01 -32.27 3.10
C GLN A 200 -0.89 -33.46 2.12
N TRP A 201 -0.22 -33.21 0.98
CA TRP A 201 -0.03 -34.19 -0.12
C TRP A 201 -1.31 -34.59 -0.86
N THR A 202 -2.45 -33.96 -0.54
CA THR A 202 -3.73 -34.22 -1.23
C THR A 202 -4.01 -33.10 -2.23
N PHE A 203 -4.39 -33.50 -3.45
CA PHE A 203 -4.81 -32.56 -4.50
C PHE A 203 -6.25 -32.09 -4.25
N ASN A 204 -6.46 -30.80 -4.32
CA ASN A 204 -7.76 -30.16 -4.20
C ASN A 204 -8.06 -29.33 -5.45
N ARG A 205 -9.23 -29.50 -6.02
CA ARG A 205 -9.71 -28.70 -7.16
C ARG A 205 -10.10 -27.30 -6.68
N THR A 206 -9.88 -26.29 -7.55
CA THR A 206 -10.34 -24.92 -7.32
C THR A 206 -11.61 -24.69 -8.14
N TYR A 207 -12.74 -24.47 -7.48
CA TYR A 207 -14.03 -24.19 -8.12
C TYR A 207 -14.31 -22.70 -8.20
N SER A 208 -13.75 -21.92 -7.29
CA SER A 208 -13.84 -20.46 -7.21
C SER A 208 -12.54 -19.87 -6.67
N GLY A 209 -12.39 -18.59 -6.84
CA GLY A 209 -11.27 -17.83 -6.30
C GLY A 209 -10.00 -17.89 -7.14
N VAL A 210 -9.10 -17.01 -6.75
CA VAL A 210 -7.75 -16.92 -7.31
C VAL A 210 -6.73 -17.21 -6.21
N PRO A 211 -5.69 -18.02 -6.45
CA PRO A 211 -4.74 -18.40 -5.42
C PRO A 211 -4.07 -17.19 -4.78
N GLN A 212 -4.23 -17.00 -3.46
CA GLN A 212 -3.52 -15.95 -2.73
C GLN A 212 -2.02 -16.25 -2.77
N GLY A 213 -1.25 -15.40 -3.45
CA GLY A 213 0.20 -15.59 -3.66
C GLY A 213 0.59 -15.86 -5.11
N SER A 214 -0.35 -16.07 -6.01
CA SER A 214 -0.13 -16.11 -7.47
C SER A 214 0.24 -14.72 -7.99
N GLY A 215 1.17 -14.66 -8.94
CA GLY A 215 1.62 -13.40 -9.55
C GLY A 215 0.52 -12.66 -10.31
N VAL A 216 -0.40 -13.38 -10.93
CA VAL A 216 -1.48 -12.81 -11.76
C VAL A 216 -2.74 -12.45 -10.94
N SER A 217 -2.95 -13.06 -9.77
CA SER A 217 -4.16 -12.87 -8.96
C SER A 217 -4.47 -11.41 -8.60
N PRO A 218 -3.50 -10.54 -8.27
CA PRO A 218 -3.78 -9.13 -7.96
C PRO A 218 -4.37 -8.34 -9.13
N VAL A 219 -3.91 -8.57 -10.36
CA VAL A 219 -4.45 -7.87 -11.54
C VAL A 219 -5.84 -8.41 -11.90
N LEU A 220 -6.07 -9.72 -11.80
CA LEU A 220 -7.39 -10.32 -12.00
C LEU A 220 -8.39 -9.80 -10.97
N ALA A 221 -7.99 -9.67 -9.70
CA ALA A 221 -8.82 -9.07 -8.67
C ALA A 221 -9.19 -7.61 -8.98
N ASN A 222 -8.25 -6.82 -9.50
CA ASN A 222 -8.55 -5.46 -9.90
C ASN A 222 -9.48 -5.39 -11.13
N ILE A 223 -9.34 -6.30 -12.10
CA ILE A 223 -10.25 -6.41 -13.25
C ILE A 223 -11.67 -6.74 -12.76
N TYR A 224 -11.79 -7.70 -11.86
CA TYR A 224 -13.07 -8.11 -11.28
C TYR A 224 -13.76 -6.98 -10.52
N LEU A 225 -13.03 -6.33 -9.63
CA LEU A 225 -13.56 -5.26 -8.78
C LEU A 225 -13.67 -3.90 -9.50
N HIS A 226 -13.15 -3.79 -10.73
CA HIS A 226 -13.35 -2.60 -11.55
C HIS A 226 -14.83 -2.38 -11.91
N GLU A 227 -15.63 -3.44 -11.99
CA GLU A 227 -17.08 -3.30 -12.17
C GLU A 227 -17.75 -2.63 -10.96
N LEU A 228 -17.26 -2.87 -9.74
CA LEU A 228 -17.68 -2.12 -8.56
C LEU A 228 -17.26 -0.64 -8.64
N ASP A 229 -16.05 -0.37 -9.16
CA ASP A 229 -15.60 1.01 -9.35
C ASP A 229 -16.50 1.76 -10.33
N LYS A 230 -16.88 1.14 -11.47
CA LYS A 230 -17.81 1.70 -12.44
C LYS A 230 -19.21 1.90 -11.85
N PHE A 231 -19.71 0.89 -11.11
CA PHE A 231 -21.00 1.02 -10.43
C PHE A 231 -21.02 2.24 -9.51
N MET A 232 -19.97 2.45 -8.72
CA MET A 232 -19.87 3.58 -7.79
C MET A 232 -19.71 4.93 -8.51
N GLU A 233 -19.07 4.96 -9.67
CA GLU A 233 -18.97 6.17 -10.51
C GLU A 233 -20.34 6.56 -11.07
N ASN A 234 -21.06 5.63 -11.66
CA ASN A 234 -22.43 5.85 -12.15
C ASN A 234 -23.40 6.19 -11.01
N TYR A 235 -23.24 5.51 -9.87
CA TYR A 235 -24.04 5.82 -8.68
C TYR A 235 -23.82 7.27 -8.21
N ALA A 236 -22.56 7.73 -8.24
CA ALA A 236 -22.23 9.10 -7.88
C ALA A 236 -22.84 10.12 -8.84
N GLU A 237 -22.87 9.85 -10.14
CA GLU A 237 -23.51 10.72 -11.13
C GLU A 237 -25.00 10.90 -10.84
N ASN A 238 -25.70 9.83 -10.50
CA ASN A 238 -27.14 9.86 -10.21
C ASN A 238 -27.48 10.41 -8.82
N PHE A 239 -26.62 10.17 -7.82
CA PHE A 239 -26.86 10.61 -6.45
C PHE A 239 -26.48 12.07 -6.21
N ASN A 240 -25.45 12.56 -6.89
CA ASN A 240 -24.95 13.91 -6.71
C ASN A 240 -25.92 14.93 -7.28
N THR A 241 -26.34 15.89 -6.46
CA THR A 241 -27.22 16.97 -6.91
C THR A 241 -26.45 18.00 -7.75
N GLU A 242 -27.14 18.78 -8.56
CA GLU A 242 -26.53 19.82 -9.43
C GLU A 242 -25.95 20.99 -8.64
N ALA A 243 -26.47 21.27 -7.43
CA ALA A 243 -26.03 22.38 -6.59
C ALA A 243 -24.52 22.37 -6.35
N LYS A 244 -23.81 23.43 -6.69
CA LYS A 244 -22.35 23.54 -6.50
C LYS A 244 -21.93 23.79 -5.06
N LYS A 245 -22.81 24.33 -4.20
CA LYS A 245 -22.55 24.71 -2.82
C LYS A 245 -23.76 24.46 -1.95
N LYS A 246 -23.54 24.18 -0.66
CA LYS A 246 -24.59 24.09 0.37
C LYS A 246 -25.27 25.46 0.54
N HIS A 247 -26.53 25.44 0.92
CA HIS A 247 -27.24 26.66 1.31
C HIS A 247 -26.67 27.24 2.60
N PHE A 248 -26.60 28.57 2.65
CA PHE A 248 -26.27 29.26 3.91
C PHE A 248 -27.41 29.13 4.91
N SER A 249 -27.08 28.90 6.16
CA SER A 249 -28.06 28.89 7.25
C SER A 249 -28.71 30.27 7.43
N THR A 250 -29.98 30.30 7.82
CA THR A 250 -30.72 31.54 8.08
C THR A 250 -30.03 32.40 9.13
N ALA A 251 -29.51 31.77 10.20
CA ALA A 251 -28.77 32.44 11.26
C ALA A 251 -27.49 33.13 10.73
N TYR A 252 -26.76 32.46 9.83
CA TYR A 252 -25.56 33.03 9.19
C TYR A 252 -25.91 34.21 8.28
N LYS A 253 -26.92 34.08 7.42
CA LYS A 253 -27.38 35.16 6.55
C LYS A 253 -27.79 36.38 7.38
N SER A 254 -28.49 36.15 8.49
CA SER A 254 -28.89 37.24 9.43
C SER A 254 -27.67 37.92 10.03
N SER A 255 -26.68 37.15 10.55
CA SER A 255 -25.48 37.70 11.18
C SER A 255 -24.62 38.53 10.20
N VAL A 256 -24.43 38.02 8.97
CA VAL A 256 -23.73 38.74 7.90
C VAL A 256 -24.48 40.03 7.53
N GLY A 257 -25.80 39.94 7.39
CA GLY A 257 -26.63 41.11 7.08
C GLY A 257 -26.59 42.19 8.15
N LYS A 258 -26.58 41.80 9.45
CA LYS A 258 -26.42 42.75 10.58
C LYS A 258 -25.05 43.44 10.52
N ALA A 259 -23.97 42.69 10.37
CA ALA A 259 -22.61 43.23 10.31
C ALA A 259 -22.44 44.14 9.06
N TYR A 260 -22.99 43.73 7.91
CA TYR A 260 -22.95 44.55 6.69
C TYR A 260 -23.69 45.87 6.85
N ARG A 261 -24.96 45.88 7.34
CA ARG A 261 -25.75 47.08 7.54
C ARG A 261 -25.08 48.02 8.53
N TYR A 262 -24.54 47.47 9.64
CA TYR A 262 -23.81 48.28 10.62
C TYR A 262 -22.56 48.94 10.06
N ARG A 263 -21.80 48.22 9.22
CA ARG A 263 -20.61 48.72 8.52
C ARG A 263 -20.98 49.80 7.49
N LYS A 264 -22.04 49.57 6.69
CA LYS A 264 -22.51 50.53 5.71
C LYS A 264 -22.91 51.84 6.36
N LYS A 265 -23.83 51.81 7.35
CA LYS A 265 -24.26 52.96 8.11
C LYS A 265 -23.09 53.66 8.84
N GLY A 266 -22.06 52.92 9.27
CA GLY A 266 -20.87 53.47 9.86
C GLY A 266 -20.02 54.30 8.91
N ARG A 267 -19.91 53.88 7.65
CA ARG A 267 -19.17 54.66 6.64
C ARG A 267 -19.84 55.98 6.29
N GLU A 268 -21.17 55.99 6.24
CA GLU A 268 -21.96 57.18 5.91
C GLU A 268 -21.84 58.29 6.96
N ILE A 269 -21.63 57.94 8.23
CA ILE A 269 -21.58 58.92 9.36
C ILE A 269 -20.18 59.05 9.96
N TRP A 270 -19.14 58.43 9.38
CA TRP A 270 -17.81 58.31 10.00
C TRP A 270 -17.14 59.66 10.31
N ASP A 271 -17.25 60.62 9.40
CA ASP A 271 -16.60 61.91 9.50
C ASP A 271 -17.30 62.86 10.51
N SER A 272 -18.57 62.59 10.83
CA SER A 272 -19.36 63.35 11.81
C SER A 272 -19.23 62.81 13.24
N LEU A 273 -18.55 61.69 13.48
CA LEU A 273 -18.42 61.09 14.80
C LEU A 273 -17.20 61.58 15.57
N SER A 274 -17.35 61.76 16.88
CA SER A 274 -16.26 61.98 17.82
C SER A 274 -15.31 60.75 17.90
N ASP A 275 -14.11 60.96 18.44
CA ASP A 275 -13.13 59.84 18.55
C ASP A 275 -13.58 58.74 19.52
N GLU A 276 -14.38 59.10 20.57
CA GLU A 276 -14.97 58.12 21.48
C GLU A 276 -16.05 57.30 20.79
N GLU A 277 -16.94 57.92 20.05
CA GLU A 277 -17.99 57.27 19.28
C GLU A 277 -17.40 56.37 18.20
N LYS A 278 -16.31 56.77 17.53
CA LYS A 278 -15.56 55.90 16.59
C LYS A 278 -15.01 54.68 17.28
N LYS A 279 -14.44 54.81 18.47
CA LYS A 279 -13.96 53.65 19.30
C LYS A 279 -15.06 52.69 19.67
N ILE A 280 -16.18 53.19 20.19
CA ILE A 280 -17.34 52.38 20.54
C ILE A 280 -17.87 51.66 19.29
N ARG A 281 -18.00 52.38 18.19
CA ARG A 281 -18.51 51.79 16.97
C ARG A 281 -17.60 50.69 16.39
N CYS A 282 -16.28 50.90 16.44
CA CYS A 282 -15.31 49.85 16.09
C CYS A 282 -15.41 48.62 17.01
N LYS A 283 -15.65 48.81 18.30
CA LYS A 283 -15.85 47.72 19.23
C LYS A 283 -17.11 46.90 18.88
N ASN A 284 -18.23 47.58 18.68
CA ASN A 284 -19.52 46.95 18.34
C ASN A 284 -19.43 46.22 16.98
N LEU A 285 -18.72 46.78 16.00
CA LEU A 285 -18.48 46.09 14.71
C LEU A 285 -17.66 44.83 14.90
N LYS A 286 -16.60 44.85 15.73
CA LYS A 286 -15.81 43.67 16.06
C LYS A 286 -16.66 42.59 16.72
N GLU A 287 -17.58 42.97 17.59
CA GLU A 287 -18.51 42.02 18.25
C GLU A 287 -19.46 41.37 17.23
N LEU A 288 -20.04 42.16 16.31
CA LEU A 288 -20.87 41.62 15.21
C LEU A 288 -20.08 40.68 14.29
N GLU A 289 -18.86 41.03 13.95
CA GLU A 289 -17.96 40.15 13.16
C GLU A 289 -17.57 38.87 13.92
N MET A 290 -17.44 38.93 15.23
CA MET A 290 -17.20 37.74 16.06
C MET A 290 -18.44 36.82 16.09
N ILE A 291 -19.65 37.40 16.17
CA ILE A 291 -20.93 36.64 16.08
C ILE A 291 -21.02 36.00 14.68
N GLU A 292 -20.75 36.73 13.60
CA GLU A 292 -20.71 36.18 12.26
C GLU A 292 -19.74 35.02 12.16
N LYS A 293 -18.51 35.17 12.66
CA LYS A 293 -17.46 34.13 12.62
C LYS A 293 -17.80 32.93 13.52
N SER A 294 -18.55 33.08 14.60
CA SER A 294 -18.98 31.98 15.47
C SER A 294 -20.21 31.22 14.94
N THR A 295 -21.00 31.84 14.06
CA THR A 295 -22.22 31.23 13.50
C THR A 295 -21.89 30.23 12.38
N THR A 296 -22.53 29.04 12.41
CA THR A 296 -22.35 28.01 11.37
C THR A 296 -22.84 28.50 10.00
N PRO A 297 -21.99 28.56 8.97
CA PRO A 297 -22.38 29.17 7.70
C PRO A 297 -23.35 28.33 6.87
N TYR A 298 -23.26 27.01 6.92
CA TYR A 298 -24.02 26.12 6.02
C TYR A 298 -25.05 25.29 6.79
N VAL A 299 -26.14 24.95 6.11
CA VAL A 299 -27.11 23.97 6.60
C VAL A 299 -26.43 22.60 6.70
N TYR A 300 -26.62 21.90 7.83
CA TYR A 300 -25.93 20.63 8.09
C TYR A 300 -26.39 19.52 7.14
N ASN A 301 -27.68 19.27 7.07
CA ASN A 301 -28.31 18.29 6.14
C ASN A 301 -29.08 19.06 5.07
N ASP A 302 -28.38 19.61 4.09
CA ASP A 302 -29.00 20.30 2.97
C ASP A 302 -29.44 19.26 1.93
N SER A 303 -30.77 19.10 1.78
CA SER A 303 -31.36 18.17 0.81
C SER A 303 -30.98 18.49 -0.64
N ASN A 304 -30.67 19.77 -0.93
CA ASN A 304 -30.29 20.23 -2.26
C ASN A 304 -28.79 20.01 -2.55
N TYR A 305 -28.02 19.57 -1.56
CA TYR A 305 -26.60 19.32 -1.73
C TYR A 305 -26.21 17.94 -1.19
N LYS A 306 -26.31 16.95 -2.05
CA LYS A 306 -25.89 15.59 -1.78
C LYS A 306 -24.66 15.22 -2.61
N ARG A 307 -23.71 14.52 -2.02
CA ARG A 307 -22.50 14.01 -2.67
C ARG A 307 -22.13 12.64 -2.14
N VAL A 308 -21.68 11.78 -3.02
CA VAL A 308 -21.03 10.52 -2.67
C VAL A 308 -19.62 10.49 -3.26
N GLN A 309 -18.67 10.03 -2.46
CA GLN A 309 -17.29 9.83 -2.85
C GLN A 309 -16.87 8.41 -2.47
N TYR A 310 -16.03 7.81 -3.27
CA TYR A 310 -15.63 6.42 -3.14
C TYR A 310 -14.11 6.28 -3.28
N THR A 311 -13.51 5.38 -2.50
CA THR A 311 -12.11 4.99 -2.61
C THR A 311 -11.96 3.53 -2.24
N ARG A 312 -11.23 2.75 -3.05
CA ARG A 312 -10.97 1.33 -2.85
C ARG A 312 -9.48 1.02 -2.78
N TYR A 313 -9.14 0.10 -1.92
CA TYR A 313 -7.81 -0.49 -1.83
C TYR A 313 -7.93 -2.02 -1.77
N ALA A 314 -7.73 -2.70 -2.90
CA ALA A 314 -8.01 -4.12 -3.08
C ALA A 314 -9.49 -4.44 -2.76
N ASP A 315 -9.75 -5.26 -1.75
CA ASP A 315 -11.07 -5.65 -1.24
C ASP A 315 -11.66 -4.67 -0.21
N ASP A 316 -10.84 -3.85 0.42
CA ASP A 316 -11.28 -2.81 1.35
C ASP A 316 -11.75 -1.56 0.59
N PHE A 317 -12.92 -1.02 0.92
CA PHE A 317 -13.40 0.24 0.37
C PHE A 317 -14.04 1.14 1.43
N ILE A 318 -14.07 2.43 1.14
CA ILE A 318 -14.75 3.43 1.98
C ILE A 318 -15.52 4.41 1.09
N ILE A 319 -16.73 4.72 1.53
CA ILE A 319 -17.61 5.69 0.86
C ILE A 319 -17.86 6.84 1.82
N GLY A 320 -17.66 8.08 1.36
CA GLY A 320 -17.99 9.30 2.09
C GLY A 320 -19.28 9.89 1.53
N VAL A 321 -20.26 10.10 2.40
CA VAL A 321 -21.60 10.58 2.02
C VAL A 321 -21.87 11.94 2.63
N ILE A 322 -22.18 12.93 1.79
CA ILE A 322 -22.82 14.19 2.20
C ILE A 322 -24.31 13.99 1.97
N GLY A 323 -25.05 13.78 3.05
CA GLY A 323 -26.45 13.44 3.04
C GLY A 323 -26.94 13.01 4.43
N SER A 324 -28.12 12.40 4.48
CA SER A 324 -28.72 11.84 5.70
C SER A 324 -28.12 10.47 6.04
N LYS A 325 -28.42 9.95 7.24
CA LYS A 325 -28.08 8.57 7.62
C LYS A 325 -28.80 7.56 6.74
N ALA A 326 -30.05 7.86 6.40
CA ALA A 326 -30.84 7.01 5.51
C ALA A 326 -30.21 6.88 4.11
N ASP A 327 -29.65 7.97 3.57
CA ASP A 327 -28.91 7.92 2.29
C ASP A 327 -27.70 6.98 2.40
N ALA A 328 -26.94 7.05 3.50
CA ALA A 328 -25.77 6.17 3.70
C ALA A 328 -26.15 4.69 3.87
N GLU A 329 -27.26 4.40 4.54
CA GLU A 329 -27.79 3.03 4.68
C GLU A 329 -28.33 2.51 3.33
N ALA A 330 -28.99 3.35 2.54
CA ALA A 330 -29.43 3.00 1.19
C ALA A 330 -28.24 2.65 0.29
N ILE A 331 -27.20 3.49 0.28
CA ILE A 331 -25.96 3.22 -0.48
C ILE A 331 -25.34 1.88 -0.07
N LYS A 332 -25.25 1.61 1.24
CA LYS A 332 -24.74 0.33 1.76
C LYS A 332 -25.55 -0.84 1.21
N LYS A 333 -26.88 -0.74 1.21
CA LYS A 333 -27.78 -1.78 0.71
C LYS A 333 -27.61 -2.00 -0.80
N ASP A 334 -27.54 -0.93 -1.58
CA ASP A 334 -27.40 -1.00 -3.03
C ASP A 334 -26.06 -1.60 -3.45
N VAL A 335 -24.97 -1.24 -2.77
CA VAL A 335 -23.65 -1.86 -2.98
C VAL A 335 -23.69 -3.35 -2.64
N LYS A 336 -24.35 -3.74 -1.54
CA LYS A 336 -24.51 -5.17 -1.17
C LYS A 336 -25.25 -5.95 -2.26
N ILE A 337 -26.36 -5.39 -2.78
CA ILE A 337 -27.15 -6.01 -3.84
C ILE A 337 -26.33 -6.13 -5.14
N PHE A 338 -25.58 -5.09 -5.50
CA PHE A 338 -24.72 -5.10 -6.68
C PHE A 338 -23.64 -6.17 -6.59
N LEU A 339 -22.91 -6.23 -5.47
CA LEU A 339 -21.86 -7.23 -5.25
C LEU A 339 -22.43 -8.65 -5.38
N GLN A 340 -23.60 -8.91 -4.80
CA GLN A 340 -24.23 -10.24 -4.83
C GLN A 340 -24.74 -10.60 -6.22
N LYS A 341 -25.46 -9.71 -6.89
CA LYS A 341 -26.10 -10.01 -8.17
C LYS A 341 -25.13 -9.99 -9.35
N ALA A 342 -24.28 -8.96 -9.45
CA ALA A 342 -23.40 -8.76 -10.59
C ALA A 342 -22.05 -9.48 -10.45
N LEU A 343 -21.50 -9.53 -9.23
CA LEU A 343 -20.18 -10.06 -8.99
C LEU A 343 -20.18 -11.37 -8.16
N LYS A 344 -21.35 -11.88 -7.76
CA LYS A 344 -21.47 -13.09 -6.93
C LYS A 344 -20.56 -13.05 -5.68
N LEU A 345 -20.38 -11.86 -5.11
CA LEU A 345 -19.57 -11.62 -3.92
C LEU A 345 -20.43 -11.25 -2.73
N GLU A 346 -20.01 -11.64 -1.54
CA GLU A 346 -20.67 -11.30 -0.30
C GLU A 346 -19.98 -10.15 0.42
N MET A 347 -20.73 -9.15 0.85
CA MET A 347 -20.24 -8.10 1.71
C MET A 347 -20.24 -8.58 3.17
N SER A 348 -19.15 -8.34 3.90
CA SER A 348 -19.05 -8.73 5.31
C SER A 348 -19.94 -7.84 6.18
N ASP A 349 -21.10 -8.34 6.62
CA ASP A 349 -22.04 -7.58 7.46
C ASP A 349 -21.43 -7.16 8.81
N THR A 350 -20.54 -7.97 9.38
CA THR A 350 -19.89 -7.70 10.66
C THR A 350 -18.85 -6.58 10.59
N LYS A 351 -18.22 -6.41 9.45
CA LYS A 351 -17.17 -5.40 9.24
C LYS A 351 -17.67 -4.15 8.51
N THR A 352 -18.77 -4.27 7.76
CA THR A 352 -19.35 -3.14 7.04
C THR A 352 -20.22 -2.29 7.98
N LYS A 353 -19.78 -1.06 8.23
CA LYS A 353 -20.40 -0.14 9.19
C LYS A 353 -20.72 1.19 8.54
N VAL A 354 -21.84 1.78 8.98
CA VAL A 354 -22.15 3.18 8.70
C VAL A 354 -21.76 4.01 9.93
N THR A 355 -20.70 4.80 9.77
CA THR A 355 -20.10 5.56 10.87
C THR A 355 -20.28 7.04 10.64
N HIS A 356 -20.81 7.78 11.64
CA HIS A 356 -20.86 9.24 11.58
C HIS A 356 -19.44 9.81 11.57
N THR A 357 -19.16 10.78 10.69
CA THR A 357 -17.78 11.28 10.46
C THR A 357 -17.17 12.05 11.63
N GLY A 358 -17.96 12.39 12.66
CA GLY A 358 -17.45 12.86 13.95
C GLY A 358 -16.76 11.76 14.77
N ASN A 359 -17.14 10.51 14.54
CA ASN A 359 -16.49 9.33 15.10
C ASN A 359 -15.33 8.89 14.20
N ARG A 360 -14.51 7.97 14.72
CA ARG A 360 -13.35 7.46 13.99
C ARG A 360 -13.73 6.23 13.17
N ALA A 361 -13.75 6.37 11.84
CA ALA A 361 -13.79 5.25 10.92
C ALA A 361 -12.38 4.66 10.76
N ARG A 362 -12.29 3.35 10.57
CA ARG A 362 -11.00 2.68 10.41
C ARG A 362 -10.80 2.25 8.95
N PHE A 363 -9.79 2.84 8.28
CA PHE A 363 -9.43 2.43 6.92
C PHE A 363 -7.91 2.39 6.74
N LEU A 364 -7.40 1.31 6.15
CA LEU A 364 -5.98 1.08 5.92
C LEU A 364 -5.11 1.36 7.16
N GLY A 365 -5.59 0.97 8.33
CA GLY A 365 -4.84 1.14 9.59
C GLY A 365 -4.77 2.56 10.13
N TYR A 366 -5.47 3.51 9.56
CA TYR A 366 -5.67 4.88 10.07
C TYR A 366 -7.05 5.04 10.67
N ASP A 367 -7.18 5.96 11.63
CA ASP A 367 -8.46 6.49 12.08
C ASP A 367 -8.78 7.74 11.26
N ILE A 368 -9.94 7.77 10.62
CA ILE A 368 -10.39 8.85 9.75
C ILE A 368 -11.57 9.56 10.38
N THR A 369 -11.54 10.89 10.39
CA THR A 369 -12.66 11.74 10.83
C THR A 369 -12.79 12.96 9.94
N VAL A 370 -13.94 13.63 10.01
CA VAL A 370 -14.12 14.96 9.41
C VAL A 370 -14.23 15.98 10.51
N SER A 371 -13.41 17.03 10.44
CA SER A 371 -13.40 18.10 11.43
C SER A 371 -14.74 18.82 11.47
N ARG A 372 -15.32 18.91 12.67
CA ARG A 372 -16.57 19.62 12.91
C ARG A 372 -16.44 20.74 13.94
N ALA A 373 -15.20 21.10 14.26
CA ALA A 373 -14.93 22.17 15.20
C ALA A 373 -15.45 23.51 14.64
N GLN A 374 -16.26 24.19 15.42
CA GLN A 374 -16.78 25.52 15.10
C GLN A 374 -16.08 26.60 15.93
N THR A 375 -14.96 26.26 16.56
CA THR A 375 -14.19 27.18 17.39
C THR A 375 -13.44 28.19 16.54
N LEU A 376 -13.28 29.38 17.09
CA LEU A 376 -12.45 30.42 16.51
C LEU A 376 -10.99 30.21 16.88
N GLN A 377 -10.08 30.45 15.94
CA GLN A 377 -8.64 30.37 16.13
C GLN A 377 -7.95 31.67 15.68
N LYS A 378 -6.88 32.04 16.37
CA LYS A 378 -5.98 33.10 15.88
C LYS A 378 -5.05 32.50 14.82
N ALA A 379 -5.04 33.09 13.63
CA ALA A 379 -4.06 32.77 12.61
C ALA A 379 -2.68 33.33 12.96
N SER A 380 -1.64 32.89 12.27
CA SER A 380 -0.26 33.39 12.46
C SER A 380 -0.13 34.91 12.30
N ASN A 381 -1.01 35.53 11.52
CA ASN A 381 -1.10 36.98 11.33
C ASN A 381 -1.97 37.69 12.42
N GLY A 382 -2.33 37.01 13.51
CA GLY A 382 -3.14 37.54 14.61
C GLY A 382 -4.64 37.64 14.33
N ARG A 383 -5.10 37.42 13.10
CA ARG A 383 -6.53 37.49 12.75
C ARG A 383 -7.31 36.32 13.30
N VAL A 384 -8.48 36.60 13.87
CA VAL A 384 -9.41 35.57 14.31
C VAL A 384 -10.16 35.01 13.10
N GLN A 385 -10.05 33.70 12.90
CA GLN A 385 -10.73 32.98 11.82
C GLN A 385 -11.40 31.72 12.34
N ARG A 386 -12.38 31.22 11.59
CA ARG A 386 -13.00 29.92 11.89
C ARG A 386 -11.99 28.79 11.74
N CYS A 387 -12.09 27.77 12.60
CA CYS A 387 -11.47 26.49 12.29
C CYS A 387 -12.01 25.97 10.97
N GLN A 388 -11.13 25.35 10.19
CA GLN A 388 -11.55 24.67 8.96
C GLN A 388 -12.48 23.50 9.32
N THR A 389 -13.79 23.69 9.12
CA THR A 389 -14.79 22.63 9.25
C THR A 389 -14.86 21.82 7.95
N GLY A 390 -15.23 20.56 8.05
CA GLY A 390 -15.37 19.67 6.90
C GLY A 390 -14.07 19.04 6.42
N VAL A 391 -12.91 19.42 6.95
CA VAL A 391 -11.61 18.84 6.53
C VAL A 391 -11.45 17.44 7.10
N VAL A 392 -11.07 16.51 6.24
CA VAL A 392 -10.73 15.14 6.63
C VAL A 392 -9.42 15.12 7.40
N LYS A 393 -9.42 14.48 8.56
CA LYS A 393 -8.24 14.28 9.40
C LYS A 393 -7.92 12.81 9.55
N LEU A 394 -6.64 12.48 9.42
CA LEU A 394 -6.10 11.14 9.58
C LEU A 394 -5.35 11.06 10.91
N TYR A 395 -5.57 10.01 11.68
CA TYR A 395 -4.92 9.82 12.97
C TYR A 395 -4.24 8.47 13.09
N VAL A 396 -3.21 8.43 13.94
CA VAL A 396 -2.49 7.19 14.28
C VAL A 396 -3.25 6.47 15.38
N PRO A 397 -3.80 5.26 15.15
CA PRO A 397 -4.48 4.50 16.18
C PRO A 397 -3.50 4.07 17.28
N ARG A 398 -3.89 4.29 18.55
CA ARG A 398 -3.05 3.97 19.71
C ARG A 398 -2.68 2.49 19.76
N GLU A 399 -3.64 1.61 19.54
CA GLU A 399 -3.45 0.16 19.59
C GLU A 399 -2.45 -0.35 18.53
N LYS A 400 -2.30 0.35 17.38
CA LYS A 400 -1.36 -0.06 16.34
C LYS A 400 0.10 0.14 16.75
N TRP A 401 0.46 1.32 17.26
CA TRP A 401 1.84 1.56 17.65
C TRP A 401 2.19 0.90 19.00
N VAL A 402 1.25 0.80 19.94
CA VAL A 402 1.42 0.06 21.19
C VAL A 402 1.56 -1.43 20.91
N GLY A 403 0.68 -2.00 20.06
CA GLY A 403 0.76 -3.40 19.66
C GLY A 403 2.09 -3.75 18.98
N LYS A 404 2.67 -2.82 18.20
CA LYS A 404 4.01 -3.00 17.62
C LYS A 404 5.12 -3.07 18.65
N LEU A 405 5.09 -2.27 19.71
CA LEU A 405 6.06 -2.33 20.80
C LEU A 405 6.00 -3.67 21.53
N ILE A 406 4.80 -4.20 21.74
CA ILE A 406 4.58 -5.52 22.35
C ILE A 406 5.07 -6.64 21.42
N GLU A 407 4.71 -6.58 20.13
CA GLU A 407 5.15 -7.54 19.09
C GLU A 407 6.68 -7.62 19.01
N TYR A 408 7.36 -6.48 19.09
CA TYR A 408 8.82 -6.39 19.12
C TYR A 408 9.44 -6.82 20.44
N LYS A 409 8.64 -7.11 21.47
CA LYS A 409 9.09 -7.34 22.84
C LYS A 409 9.96 -6.20 23.38
N ALA A 410 9.68 -4.98 22.94
CA ALA A 410 10.41 -3.77 23.34
C ALA A 410 9.82 -3.11 24.58
N MET A 411 8.59 -3.49 24.98
CA MET A 411 7.84 -2.84 26.07
C MET A 411 6.92 -3.82 26.79
N LYS A 412 6.66 -3.55 28.06
CA LYS A 412 5.51 -4.06 28.82
C LYS A 412 4.71 -2.92 29.40
N ILE A 413 3.40 -3.11 29.55
CA ILE A 413 2.50 -2.21 30.22
C ILE A 413 2.44 -2.61 31.70
N LYS A 414 2.65 -1.67 32.61
CA LYS A 414 2.35 -1.79 34.03
C LYS A 414 1.21 -0.84 34.37
N ILE A 415 0.32 -1.26 35.24
CA ILE A 415 -0.74 -0.42 35.79
C ILE A 415 -0.22 0.10 37.14
N ASN A 416 -0.27 1.41 37.36
CA ASN A 416 0.08 2.01 38.65
C ASN A 416 -1.10 1.91 39.62
N GLU A 417 -0.86 2.21 40.90
CA GLU A 417 -1.88 2.27 41.98
C GLU A 417 -3.09 3.17 41.64
N ASN A 418 -2.89 4.16 40.78
CA ASN A 418 -3.93 5.07 40.28
C ASN A 418 -4.56 4.61 38.97
N GLU A 419 -4.54 3.31 38.64
CA GLU A 419 -5.05 2.68 37.41
C GLU A 419 -4.51 3.26 36.10
N LYS A 420 -3.41 4.05 36.16
CA LYS A 420 -2.78 4.64 34.97
C LYS A 420 -1.74 3.69 34.37
N GLU A 421 -1.84 3.50 33.04
CA GLU A 421 -0.86 2.70 32.29
C GLU A 421 0.50 3.39 32.25
N ARG A 422 1.53 2.65 32.62
CA ARG A 422 2.93 3.03 32.50
C ARG A 422 3.66 2.12 31.52
N PHE A 423 4.29 2.70 30.51
CA PHE A 423 5.09 1.98 29.54
C PHE A 423 6.50 1.74 30.07
N VAL A 424 6.89 0.50 30.19
CA VAL A 424 8.21 0.10 30.66
C VAL A 424 8.98 -0.55 29.51
N ALA A 425 10.03 0.12 29.05
CA ALA A 425 10.89 -0.42 27.98
C ALA A 425 11.62 -1.68 28.48
N LEU A 426 11.75 -2.68 27.61
CA LEU A 426 12.43 -3.95 27.83
C LEU A 426 13.63 -4.10 26.90
N HIS A 427 14.64 -4.85 27.31
CA HIS A 427 15.70 -5.29 26.40
C HIS A 427 15.17 -6.38 25.44
N ARG A 428 15.78 -6.48 24.27
CA ARG A 428 15.38 -7.48 23.25
C ARG A 428 16.44 -8.57 23.15
N GLY A 429 16.26 -9.64 23.92
CA GLY A 429 17.23 -10.75 24.03
C GLY A 429 17.68 -11.33 22.68
N LYS A 430 16.77 -11.41 21.68
CA LYS A 430 17.10 -11.90 20.32
C LYS A 430 18.14 -11.06 19.58
N LEU A 431 18.43 -9.83 20.02
CA LEU A 431 19.37 -8.92 19.37
C LEU A 431 20.72 -8.86 20.09
N VAL A 432 20.82 -9.34 21.32
CA VAL A 432 22.00 -9.18 22.19
C VAL A 432 23.29 -9.71 21.53
N ASN A 433 23.20 -10.82 20.80
CA ASN A 433 24.34 -11.46 20.13
C ASN A 433 24.69 -10.85 18.75
N GLN A 434 23.96 -9.82 18.31
CA GLN A 434 24.26 -9.14 17.04
C GLN A 434 25.33 -8.06 17.25
N SER A 435 25.98 -7.63 16.15
CA SER A 435 26.90 -6.49 16.19
C SER A 435 26.14 -5.18 16.54
N ASP A 436 26.86 -4.20 17.08
CA ASP A 436 26.28 -2.92 17.49
C ASP A 436 25.55 -2.21 16.34
N ILE A 437 26.18 -2.25 15.17
CA ILE A 437 25.57 -1.67 13.94
C ILE A 437 24.29 -2.39 13.52
N GLU A 438 24.24 -3.72 13.64
CA GLU A 438 23.03 -4.49 13.30
C GLU A 438 21.91 -4.22 14.29
N ILE A 439 22.22 -4.13 15.59
CA ILE A 439 21.24 -3.76 16.63
C ILE A 439 20.65 -2.38 16.29
N LEU A 440 21.51 -1.37 16.11
CA LEU A 440 21.07 0.00 15.82
C LEU A 440 20.29 0.07 14.50
N ALA A 441 20.77 -0.59 13.44
CA ALA A 441 20.11 -0.63 12.15
C ALA A 441 18.70 -1.25 12.24
N ARG A 442 18.52 -2.29 13.06
CA ARG A 442 17.22 -2.93 13.29
C ARG A 442 16.24 -1.99 13.98
N TYR A 443 16.66 -1.31 15.06
CA TYR A 443 15.82 -0.32 15.72
C TYR A 443 15.47 0.85 14.80
N ASN A 444 16.44 1.36 14.04
CA ASN A 444 16.24 2.43 13.08
C ASN A 444 15.25 2.03 11.97
N ALA A 445 15.35 0.82 11.42
CA ALA A 445 14.44 0.32 10.40
C ALA A 445 13.00 0.24 10.90
N GLU A 446 12.80 -0.24 12.13
CA GLU A 446 11.48 -0.39 12.74
C GLU A 446 10.84 0.97 13.07
N VAL A 447 11.61 1.93 13.61
CA VAL A 447 11.13 3.30 13.89
C VAL A 447 10.83 4.04 12.60
N ARG A 448 11.74 4.01 11.64
CA ARG A 448 11.56 4.65 10.33
C ARG A 448 10.38 4.06 9.57
N GLY A 449 10.22 2.73 9.58
CA GLY A 449 9.12 2.04 8.92
C GLY A 449 7.76 2.48 9.45
N LEU A 450 7.59 2.56 10.78
CA LEU A 450 6.36 3.03 11.38
C LEU A 450 6.10 4.51 11.08
N TYR A 451 7.12 5.36 11.20
CA TYR A 451 6.97 6.78 10.86
C TYR A 451 6.64 6.99 9.38
N ASN A 452 7.33 6.33 8.47
CA ASN A 452 7.04 6.46 7.04
C ASN A 452 5.60 6.06 6.73
N TYR A 453 5.08 5.01 7.38
CA TYR A 453 3.69 4.61 7.18
C TYR A 453 2.70 5.69 7.65
N TYR A 454 2.91 6.28 8.83
CA TYR A 454 2.01 7.27 9.45
C TYR A 454 2.41 8.74 9.24
N SER A 455 3.37 9.02 8.36
CA SER A 455 3.91 10.37 8.18
C SER A 455 2.91 11.41 7.68
N ILE A 456 1.83 10.99 7.00
CA ILE A 456 0.75 11.87 6.53
C ILE A 456 -0.34 12.12 7.59
N ALA A 457 -0.29 11.42 8.73
CA ALA A 457 -1.26 11.59 9.80
C ALA A 457 -1.17 12.99 10.43
N ASN A 458 -2.31 13.54 10.83
CA ASN A 458 -2.38 14.85 11.50
C ASN A 458 -1.64 14.84 12.85
N ASP A 459 -1.56 13.69 13.49
CA ASP A 459 -0.89 13.47 14.78
C ASP A 459 0.36 12.57 14.64
N SER A 460 1.04 12.64 13.50
CA SER A 460 2.27 11.87 13.24
C SER A 460 3.34 12.04 14.33
N PHE A 461 3.37 13.19 15.02
CA PHE A 461 4.26 13.46 16.14
C PHE A 461 4.13 12.43 17.28
N LYS A 462 2.97 11.74 17.39
CA LYS A 462 2.77 10.66 18.36
C LYS A 462 3.74 9.49 18.16
N ILE A 463 4.27 9.32 16.94
CA ILE A 463 5.32 8.34 16.67
C ILE A 463 6.60 8.64 17.46
N GLY A 464 6.81 9.90 17.88
CA GLY A 464 7.88 10.25 18.81
C GLY A 464 7.81 9.50 20.14
N ARG A 465 6.60 9.21 20.65
CA ARG A 465 6.40 8.38 21.85
C ARG A 465 6.84 6.94 21.62
N PHE A 466 6.46 6.36 20.47
CA PHE A 466 6.93 5.04 20.06
C PHE A 466 8.45 5.00 19.95
N ALA A 467 9.05 5.98 19.25
CA ALA A 467 10.49 6.07 19.06
C ALA A 467 11.23 6.23 20.39
N ASN A 468 10.65 6.94 21.34
CA ASN A 468 11.23 7.12 22.67
C ASN A 468 11.29 5.80 23.45
N VAL A 469 10.20 5.01 23.44
CA VAL A 469 10.20 3.66 24.03
C VAL A 469 11.22 2.75 23.35
N MET A 470 11.28 2.77 22.01
CA MET A 470 12.26 2.00 21.23
C MET A 470 13.70 2.41 21.56
N LYS A 471 13.98 3.70 21.73
CA LYS A 471 15.29 4.23 22.15
C LYS A 471 15.71 3.67 23.52
N TYR A 472 14.81 3.70 24.50
CA TYR A 472 15.10 3.13 25.82
C TYR A 472 15.23 1.61 25.80
N SER A 473 14.43 0.91 24.99
CA SER A 473 14.57 -0.52 24.74
C SER A 473 15.94 -0.85 24.15
N MET A 474 16.42 -0.04 23.21
CA MET A 474 17.76 -0.16 22.63
C MET A 474 18.85 0.02 23.69
N TYR A 475 18.77 1.07 24.52
CA TYR A 475 19.74 1.25 25.62
C TYR A 475 19.82 0.02 26.54
N LYS A 476 18.64 -0.53 26.92
CA LYS A 476 18.59 -1.74 27.74
C LYS A 476 19.13 -2.97 27.00
N THR A 477 18.97 -3.06 25.68
CA THR A 477 19.54 -4.16 24.88
C THR A 477 21.06 -4.08 24.83
N PHE A 478 21.63 -2.89 24.67
CA PHE A 478 23.09 -2.67 24.78
C PHE A 478 23.59 -2.92 26.19
N ALA A 479 22.88 -2.46 27.22
CA ALA A 479 23.24 -2.70 28.62
C ALA A 479 23.27 -4.21 28.92
N CYS A 480 22.30 -4.98 28.43
CA CYS A 480 22.30 -6.43 28.55
C CYS A 480 23.48 -7.08 27.80
N LYS A 481 23.77 -6.62 26.57
CA LYS A 481 24.89 -7.12 25.76
C LYS A 481 26.24 -6.96 26.48
N TYR A 482 26.48 -5.78 27.08
CA TYR A 482 27.76 -5.43 27.72
C TYR A 482 27.74 -5.65 29.23
N LYS A 483 26.69 -6.30 29.77
CA LYS A 483 26.55 -6.59 31.21
C LYS A 483 26.76 -5.35 32.08
N THR A 484 26.18 -4.24 31.70
CA THR A 484 26.29 -2.92 32.36
C THR A 484 24.92 -2.24 32.50
N ASN A 485 24.87 -1.02 32.99
CA ASN A 485 23.67 -0.25 33.16
C ASN A 485 23.42 0.75 32.00
N VAL A 486 22.21 1.31 31.95
CA VAL A 486 21.82 2.24 30.88
C VAL A 486 22.61 3.55 30.93
N HIS A 487 23.03 3.99 32.14
CA HIS A 487 23.78 5.23 32.30
C HIS A 487 25.14 5.11 31.62
N GLU A 488 25.84 4.00 31.84
CA GLU A 488 27.14 3.71 31.23
C GLU A 488 27.03 3.59 29.68
N ILE A 489 25.96 2.95 29.19
CA ILE A 489 25.72 2.90 27.75
C ILE A 489 25.53 4.29 27.15
N LYS A 490 24.80 5.17 27.85
CA LYS A 490 24.63 6.56 27.38
C LYS A 490 25.99 7.28 27.37
N ARG A 491 26.79 7.16 28.41
CA ARG A 491 28.14 7.76 28.48
C ARG A 491 29.01 7.31 27.31
N ARG A 492 28.98 6.02 26.99
CA ARG A 492 29.84 5.41 25.94
C ARG A 492 29.42 5.76 24.52
N TYR A 493 28.10 5.77 24.24
CA TYR A 493 27.59 5.85 22.88
C TYR A 493 26.86 7.18 22.55
N CYS A 494 26.44 7.97 23.53
CA CYS A 494 25.78 9.23 23.25
C CYS A 494 26.77 10.37 23.10
N ARG A 495 26.75 11.00 21.95
CA ARG A 495 27.48 12.25 21.65
C ARG A 495 26.45 13.30 21.28
N ASN A 496 26.47 14.47 21.94
CA ASN A 496 25.47 15.54 21.72
C ASN A 496 24.03 15.02 21.76
N GLU A 497 23.68 14.21 22.78
CA GLU A 497 22.38 13.55 22.97
C GLU A 497 22.00 12.52 21.89
N LEU A 498 22.81 12.28 20.89
CA LEU A 498 22.57 11.31 19.83
C LEU A 498 23.34 10.01 20.10
N PHE A 499 22.60 8.91 20.18
CA PHE A 499 23.23 7.59 20.26
C PHE A 499 23.89 7.27 18.92
N THR A 500 25.21 7.08 18.95
CA THR A 500 26.05 6.93 17.76
C THR A 500 26.89 5.67 17.85
N VAL A 501 26.92 4.88 16.80
CA VAL A 501 27.78 3.71 16.62
C VAL A 501 28.75 3.98 15.49
N ALA A 502 30.04 3.84 15.74
CA ALA A 502 31.06 3.87 14.71
C ALA A 502 31.32 2.44 14.20
N TYR A 503 31.56 2.30 12.91
CA TYR A 503 31.88 1.02 12.27
C TYR A 503 32.82 1.22 11.10
N GLU A 504 33.66 0.25 10.87
CA GLU A 504 34.65 0.27 9.80
C GLU A 504 34.02 -0.17 8.45
N THR A 505 34.39 0.51 7.38
CA THR A 505 34.07 0.15 6.02
C THR A 505 35.33 0.16 5.16
N ARG A 506 35.27 -0.40 3.95
CA ARG A 506 36.37 -0.32 2.96
C ARG A 506 36.80 1.10 2.62
N GLN A 507 35.97 2.10 2.90
CA GLN A 507 36.21 3.52 2.66
C GLN A 507 36.58 4.27 3.95
N GLY A 508 36.93 3.54 5.02
CA GLY A 508 37.26 4.10 6.34
C GLY A 508 36.12 4.01 7.35
N MET A 509 36.32 4.66 8.48
CA MET A 509 35.37 4.71 9.60
C MET A 509 34.12 5.51 9.23
N LYS A 510 32.96 4.91 9.48
CA LYS A 510 31.65 5.58 9.32
C LYS A 510 30.89 5.52 10.63
N THR A 511 30.02 6.49 10.84
CA THR A 511 29.12 6.56 11.99
C THR A 511 27.68 6.47 11.57
N THR A 512 26.84 5.89 12.41
CA THR A 512 25.40 5.92 12.26
C THR A 512 24.75 6.24 13.59
N THR A 513 23.64 6.96 13.54
CA THR A 513 22.93 7.44 14.73
C THR A 513 21.56 6.81 14.86
N PHE A 514 20.97 6.84 16.07
CA PHE A 514 19.58 6.49 16.26
C PHE A 514 18.68 7.46 15.47
N TYR A 515 17.70 6.90 14.75
CA TYR A 515 16.82 7.67 13.86
C TYR A 515 16.01 8.72 14.60
N ARG A 516 16.16 9.99 14.20
CA ARG A 516 15.47 11.13 14.76
C ARG A 516 15.15 12.13 13.64
N ASP A 517 13.93 12.09 13.13
CA ASP A 517 13.47 12.94 12.00
C ASP A 517 12.36 13.93 12.44
N GLY A 518 12.28 14.23 13.75
CA GLY A 518 11.28 15.14 14.33
C GLY A 518 9.82 14.66 14.26
N TYR A 519 9.54 13.60 13.54
CA TYR A 519 8.22 12.96 13.37
C TYR A 519 7.11 13.93 12.95
N LYS A 520 7.46 14.98 12.21
CA LYS A 520 6.53 15.98 11.69
C LYS A 520 5.64 15.37 10.62
N ARG A 521 4.43 15.91 10.49
CA ARG A 521 3.54 15.55 9.39
C ARG A 521 4.18 15.92 8.06
N LYS A 522 4.13 14.98 7.09
CA LYS A 522 4.52 15.20 5.70
C LYS A 522 3.26 15.39 4.85
N GLU A 523 3.30 16.28 3.90
CA GLU A 523 2.19 16.44 2.96
C GLU A 523 2.07 15.21 2.05
N CYS A 524 3.21 14.63 1.68
CA CYS A 524 3.33 13.50 0.79
C CYS A 524 4.28 12.47 1.40
N ALA A 525 3.84 11.23 1.51
CA ALA A 525 4.62 10.16 2.11
C ALA A 525 5.53 9.43 1.11
N THR A 526 5.23 9.50 -0.18
CA THR A 526 5.93 8.79 -1.25
C THR A 526 6.36 9.75 -2.36
N LYS A 527 7.38 9.36 -3.11
CA LYS A 527 7.81 10.07 -4.33
C LYS A 527 6.76 9.99 -5.47
N PHE A 528 5.71 9.19 -5.29
CA PHE A 528 4.70 8.91 -6.30
C PHE A 528 3.40 9.66 -5.99
N ASP A 529 3.46 10.99 -6.04
CA ASP A 529 2.25 11.81 -5.82
C ASP A 529 1.41 12.00 -7.08
N ASN A 530 1.95 11.74 -8.24
CA ASN A 530 1.23 11.80 -9.51
C ASN A 530 0.49 10.48 -9.78
N VAL A 531 -0.64 10.32 -9.10
CA VAL A 531 -1.58 9.20 -9.29
C VAL A 531 -2.16 9.20 -10.71
N SER A 532 -2.11 10.35 -11.38
CA SER A 532 -2.59 10.53 -12.76
C SER A 532 -1.61 10.05 -13.83
N GLU A 533 -0.34 9.85 -13.48
CA GLU A 533 0.64 9.34 -14.45
C GLU A 533 0.46 7.83 -14.61
N LEU A 534 0.19 7.41 -15.85
CA LEU A 534 0.24 6.00 -16.22
C LEU A 534 1.61 5.41 -15.87
N PRO A 535 1.66 4.12 -15.48
CA PRO A 535 2.92 3.46 -15.16
C PRO A 535 3.89 3.60 -16.30
N GLN A 536 4.97 4.35 -16.08
CA GLN A 536 6.02 4.41 -17.07
C GLN A 536 6.73 3.05 -17.11
N PHE A 537 6.82 2.44 -18.30
CA PHE A 537 7.64 1.26 -18.51
C PHE A 537 9.13 1.53 -18.35
N SER A 538 9.52 2.74 -17.96
CA SER A 538 10.91 3.07 -17.57
C SER A 538 11.47 2.13 -16.50
N LYS A 539 10.62 1.52 -15.66
CA LYS A 539 11.06 0.45 -14.74
C LYS A 539 11.63 -0.76 -15.48
N TYR A 540 11.18 -1.02 -16.71
CA TYR A 540 11.64 -2.10 -17.56
C TYR A 540 12.81 -1.68 -18.47
N ALA A 541 12.99 -0.40 -18.71
CA ALA A 541 14.03 0.15 -19.58
C ALA A 541 15.46 0.02 -19.00
N LYS A 542 15.61 -0.25 -17.70
CA LYS A 542 16.93 -0.49 -17.10
C LYS A 542 17.53 -1.78 -17.65
N THR A 543 18.81 -1.70 -18.01
CA THR A 543 19.60 -2.84 -18.49
C THR A 543 19.43 -4.07 -17.61
N ASN A 544 19.17 -5.22 -18.23
CA ASN A 544 19.06 -6.48 -17.49
C ASN A 544 20.46 -7.09 -17.28
N THR A 545 21.12 -6.68 -16.20
CA THR A 545 22.47 -7.15 -15.87
C THR A 545 22.57 -8.66 -15.66
N LEU A 546 21.46 -9.34 -15.31
CA LEU A 546 21.43 -10.79 -15.16
C LEU A 546 21.53 -11.46 -16.53
N LYS A 547 20.73 -11.02 -17.50
CA LYS A 547 20.79 -11.50 -18.88
C LYS A 547 22.18 -11.24 -19.48
N GLN A 548 22.72 -10.03 -19.35
CA GLN A 548 24.07 -9.70 -19.82
C GLN A 548 25.17 -10.59 -19.25
N ARG A 549 25.04 -11.05 -17.99
CA ARG A 549 25.98 -11.98 -17.38
C ARG A 549 25.91 -13.37 -18.00
N VAL A 550 24.70 -13.82 -18.37
CA VAL A 550 24.50 -15.10 -19.09
C VAL A 550 25.05 -15.00 -20.52
N GLU A 551 24.83 -13.89 -21.21
CA GLU A 551 25.31 -13.64 -22.58
C GLU A 551 26.84 -13.50 -22.69
N ARG A 552 27.55 -13.39 -21.58
CA ARG A 552 29.03 -13.44 -21.58
C ARG A 552 29.60 -14.83 -21.88
N HIS A 553 28.76 -15.85 -21.80
CA HIS A 553 29.10 -17.24 -22.01
C HIS A 553 30.24 -17.80 -21.13
N THR A 554 30.68 -17.06 -20.10
CA THR A 554 31.75 -17.47 -19.20
C THR A 554 31.19 -17.83 -17.81
N CYS A 555 31.44 -19.02 -17.33
CA CYS A 555 31.07 -19.48 -16.00
C CYS A 555 31.76 -18.65 -14.92
N GLU A 556 31.01 -18.07 -13.99
CA GLU A 556 31.60 -17.23 -12.93
C GLU A 556 32.35 -18.02 -11.85
N LEU A 557 32.21 -19.35 -11.81
CA LEU A 557 32.89 -20.22 -10.84
C LEU A 557 34.14 -20.87 -11.47
N CYS A 558 34.01 -21.68 -12.49
CA CYS A 558 35.14 -22.37 -13.11
C CYS A 558 35.82 -21.57 -14.22
N GLN A 559 35.34 -20.40 -14.59
CA GLN A 559 35.84 -19.51 -15.66
C GLN A 559 35.85 -20.11 -17.07
N LYS A 560 35.32 -21.32 -17.29
CA LYS A 560 35.21 -21.94 -18.60
C LYS A 560 34.10 -21.29 -19.43
N ASP A 561 34.31 -21.23 -20.74
CA ASP A 561 33.27 -20.80 -21.66
C ASP A 561 32.21 -21.89 -21.85
N CYS A 562 30.95 -21.47 -21.74
CA CYS A 562 29.82 -22.36 -21.84
C CYS A 562 28.63 -21.61 -22.44
N ARG A 563 27.99 -22.19 -23.47
CA ARG A 563 26.80 -21.59 -24.08
C ARG A 563 25.55 -21.66 -23.20
N ASN A 564 25.45 -22.72 -22.38
CA ASN A 564 24.26 -23.04 -21.61
C ASN A 564 24.44 -22.66 -20.13
N LEU A 565 24.70 -21.38 -19.86
CA LEU A 565 24.83 -20.88 -18.51
C LEU A 565 23.48 -20.77 -17.82
N VAL A 566 23.47 -21.09 -16.51
CA VAL A 566 22.31 -20.97 -15.65
C VAL A 566 22.60 -20.04 -14.47
N ILE A 567 21.58 -19.44 -13.91
CA ILE A 567 21.69 -18.57 -12.74
C ILE A 567 21.40 -19.38 -11.50
N HIS A 568 22.43 -19.68 -10.72
CA HIS A 568 22.28 -20.16 -9.34
C HIS A 568 21.82 -19.01 -8.45
N GLN A 569 20.76 -19.23 -7.66
CA GLN A 569 20.20 -18.21 -6.77
C GLN A 569 20.01 -18.74 -5.35
N VAL A 570 20.40 -17.94 -4.36
CA VAL A 570 20.18 -18.24 -2.94
C VAL A 570 19.11 -17.34 -2.33
N LYS A 571 18.38 -17.86 -1.33
CA LYS A 571 17.32 -17.10 -0.64
C LYS A 571 17.91 -15.89 0.10
N LYS A 572 18.97 -16.09 0.90
CA LYS A 572 19.67 -15.01 1.62
C LYS A 572 21.15 -15.35 1.76
N LEU A 573 22.00 -14.38 1.51
CA LEU A 573 23.47 -14.54 1.67
C LEU A 573 23.89 -14.93 3.09
N LYS A 574 23.15 -14.47 4.10
CA LYS A 574 23.45 -14.80 5.51
C LYS A 574 23.15 -16.26 5.89
N ASP A 575 22.32 -16.94 5.10
CA ASP A 575 21.93 -18.33 5.35
C ASP A 575 22.96 -19.31 4.75
N LEU A 576 23.92 -18.81 3.94
CA LEU A 576 25.01 -19.61 3.40
C LEU A 576 25.92 -20.10 4.53
N LYS A 577 26.14 -21.41 4.58
CA LYS A 577 27.05 -22.07 5.54
C LYS A 577 28.28 -22.58 4.81
N GLY A 578 29.37 -22.79 5.56
CA GLY A 578 30.60 -23.32 5.00
C GLY A 578 31.49 -22.27 4.31
N ASN A 579 32.61 -22.74 3.76
CA ASN A 579 33.67 -21.96 3.11
C ASN A 579 33.99 -22.53 1.72
N THR A 580 33.02 -23.18 1.05
CA THR A 580 33.21 -23.63 -0.33
C THR A 580 33.46 -22.43 -1.24
N GLU A 581 34.13 -22.64 -2.35
CA GLU A 581 34.57 -21.58 -3.26
C GLU A 581 33.40 -20.70 -3.74
N TRP A 582 32.27 -21.31 -4.13
CA TRP A 582 31.09 -20.59 -4.56
C TRP A 582 30.46 -19.73 -3.44
N VAL A 583 30.45 -20.22 -2.18
CA VAL A 583 29.94 -19.47 -1.02
C VAL A 583 30.80 -18.24 -0.78
N LEU A 584 32.14 -18.42 -0.80
CA LEU A 584 33.08 -17.32 -0.65
C LEU A 584 32.94 -16.29 -1.77
N LEU A 585 32.78 -16.75 -3.01
CA LEU A 585 32.59 -15.90 -4.18
C LEU A 585 31.29 -15.07 -4.07
N MET A 586 30.16 -15.68 -3.70
CA MET A 586 28.89 -14.97 -3.51
C MET A 586 28.97 -13.95 -2.36
N ARG A 587 29.61 -14.29 -1.24
CA ARG A 587 29.86 -13.38 -0.12
C ARG A 587 30.77 -12.22 -0.54
N LYS A 588 31.87 -12.50 -1.25
CA LYS A 588 32.82 -11.49 -1.77
C LYS A 588 32.12 -10.52 -2.71
N ARG A 589 31.30 -11.03 -3.63
CA ARG A 589 30.54 -10.22 -4.59
C ARG A 589 29.30 -9.56 -3.98
N ARG A 590 28.86 -9.98 -2.78
CA ARG A 590 27.62 -9.56 -2.13
C ARG A 590 26.38 -9.69 -3.03
N ARG A 591 26.30 -10.75 -3.79
CA ARG A 591 25.20 -11.02 -4.73
C ARG A 591 24.51 -12.34 -4.38
N LYS A 592 23.17 -12.35 -4.48
CA LYS A 592 22.34 -13.56 -4.29
C LYS A 592 22.36 -14.49 -5.51
N THR A 593 23.00 -14.10 -6.60
CA THR A 593 23.00 -14.82 -7.87
C THR A 593 24.43 -15.05 -8.35
N LEU A 594 24.68 -16.25 -8.88
CA LEU A 594 25.93 -16.64 -9.53
C LEU A 594 25.57 -17.24 -10.90
N VAL A 595 26.25 -16.85 -11.97
CA VAL A 595 26.03 -17.40 -13.30
C VAL A 595 27.05 -18.49 -13.52
N VAL A 596 26.59 -19.72 -13.72
CA VAL A 596 27.45 -20.91 -13.75
C VAL A 596 27.07 -21.88 -14.88
N CYS A 597 28.01 -22.73 -15.31
CA CYS A 597 27.68 -23.84 -16.21
C CYS A 597 26.86 -24.92 -15.47
N PRO A 598 26.14 -25.80 -16.17
CA PRO A 598 25.35 -26.87 -15.58
C PRO A 598 26.12 -27.76 -14.59
N GLU A 599 27.38 -28.10 -14.94
CA GLU A 599 28.25 -28.90 -14.08
C GLU A 599 28.50 -28.22 -12.73
N CYS A 600 28.90 -26.94 -12.75
CA CYS A 600 29.11 -26.17 -11.54
C CYS A 600 27.79 -25.97 -10.76
N HIS A 601 26.65 -25.85 -11.45
CA HIS A 601 25.35 -25.75 -10.81
C HIS A 601 24.99 -27.04 -10.06
N ASN A 602 25.21 -28.20 -10.68
CA ASN A 602 25.01 -29.49 -10.04
C ASN A 602 25.95 -29.68 -8.84
N LEU A 603 27.24 -29.28 -8.97
CA LEU A 603 28.19 -29.32 -7.86
C LEU A 603 27.78 -28.44 -6.67
N ILE A 604 27.11 -27.33 -6.89
CA ILE A 604 26.60 -26.46 -5.84
C ILE A 604 25.44 -27.14 -5.07
N HIS A 605 24.68 -27.99 -5.73
CA HIS A 605 23.51 -28.68 -5.17
C HIS A 605 23.80 -30.09 -4.64
N SER A 606 24.95 -30.69 -5.00
CA SER A 606 25.46 -31.93 -4.40
C SER A 606 26.01 -31.66 -3.00
#